data_1e7771ea43ad96eb53e77423be1aba46
#
_entry.id   1e7771ea43ad96eb53e77423be1aba46
#
_cell.length_a   1.000
_cell.length_b   1.000
_cell.length_c   1.000
_cell.angle_alpha   90.00
_cell.angle_beta   90.00
_cell.angle_gamma   90.00
#
_symmetry.space_group_name_H-M   'P 1'
#
loop_
_entity.id
_entity.type
_entity.pdbx_description
1 polymer ?
#
loop_
_entity_poly.entity_id
_entity_poly.type
_entity_poly.pdbx_seq_one_letter_code
_entity_poly.pdbx_strand_id
1 'polypeptide(L)'
;MADEVEDIYRGIRRDPVKKVGSYDIPEGAVRVDGGKKFNWNKELNNPKPNSTYVVDNRFVYVTDEHGRVTEAHGVLTDEPGRRSGYQQRKAGGDDRLPGDQGGHIFGKGVGGPGEGINLLAMSKQANQSDYARLENQWRTLLKKKPPPELEAKVIPVYSGDSKRPDKSMVEWTKNGETQPREFIANE
;
A
#
# COMPACT_ATOMS: atom_id res chain seq x y z
N MET A 1 8.39 -8.48 15.99
CA MET A 1 8.94 -9.76 16.52
C MET A 1 9.67 -9.60 17.82
N ALA A 2 10.60 -8.68 17.98
CA ALA A 2 11.25 -8.44 19.28
C ALA A 2 10.24 -8.07 20.38
N ASP A 3 9.27 -7.23 20.05
CA ASP A 3 8.22 -6.81 20.98
C ASP A 3 7.27 -7.97 21.35
N GLU A 4 6.94 -8.86 20.42
CA GLU A 4 6.11 -10.04 20.71
C GLU A 4 6.81 -11.03 21.64
N VAL A 5 8.10 -11.24 21.45
CA VAL A 5 8.90 -12.13 22.30
C VAL A 5 9.03 -11.52 23.70
N GLU A 6 9.25 -10.23 23.80
CA GLU A 6 9.36 -9.52 25.08
C GLU A 6 8.01 -9.47 25.82
N ASP A 7 6.91 -9.31 25.09
CA ASP A 7 5.55 -9.36 25.65
C ASP A 7 5.18 -10.78 26.14
N ILE A 8 5.62 -11.83 25.45
CA ILE A 8 5.47 -13.21 25.92
C ILE A 8 6.22 -13.46 27.21
N TYR A 9 7.45 -12.97 27.33
CA TYR A 9 8.24 -13.08 28.55
C TYR A 9 7.64 -12.33 29.73
N ARG A 10 6.92 -11.25 29.47
CA ARG A 10 6.21 -10.47 30.50
C ARG A 10 4.80 -10.96 30.78
N GLY A 11 4.35 -12.04 30.08
CA GLY A 11 2.97 -12.55 30.18
C GLY A 11 1.94 -11.66 29.54
N ILE A 12 2.35 -10.70 28.70
CA ILE A 12 1.47 -9.79 27.96
C ILE A 12 1.29 -10.39 26.57
N ARG A 13 0.11 -10.94 26.28
CA ARG A 13 -0.28 -11.31 24.93
C ARG A 13 -1.02 -10.13 24.31
N ARG A 14 -0.46 -9.57 23.25
CA ARG A 14 -1.20 -8.68 22.38
C ARG A 14 -1.88 -9.52 21.30
N ASP A 15 -3.21 -9.50 21.30
CA ASP A 15 -3.95 -10.11 20.21
C ASP A 15 -3.63 -9.39 18.90
N PRO A 16 -3.46 -10.12 17.79
CA PRO A 16 -3.28 -9.49 16.50
C PRO A 16 -4.48 -8.61 16.15
N VAL A 17 -4.25 -7.47 15.52
CA VAL A 17 -5.32 -6.59 15.07
C VAL A 17 -6.27 -7.35 14.14
N LYS A 18 -7.57 -7.20 14.36
CA LYS A 18 -8.62 -7.85 13.55
C LYS A 18 -9.08 -6.98 12.39
N LYS A 19 -8.77 -5.70 12.47
CA LYS A 19 -9.14 -4.70 11.46
C LYS A 19 -7.96 -3.78 11.19
N VAL A 20 -7.87 -3.31 9.94
CA VAL A 20 -7.08 -2.14 9.56
C VAL A 20 -8.10 -1.09 9.15
N GLY A 21 -8.27 -0.07 9.99
CA GLY A 21 -9.37 0.86 9.83
C GLY A 21 -10.71 0.14 9.81
N SER A 22 -11.48 0.31 8.74
CA SER A 22 -12.77 -0.37 8.53
C SER A 22 -12.65 -1.73 7.86
N TYR A 23 -11.45 -2.12 7.42
CA TYR A 23 -11.23 -3.38 6.73
C TYR A 23 -11.09 -4.55 7.70
N ASP A 24 -11.97 -5.55 7.56
CA ASP A 24 -11.91 -6.79 8.33
C ASP A 24 -10.82 -7.71 7.75
N ILE A 25 -9.82 -8.04 8.57
CA ILE A 25 -8.72 -8.90 8.15
C ILE A 25 -9.19 -10.35 8.15
N PRO A 26 -9.13 -11.04 7.00
CA PRO A 26 -9.55 -12.44 6.93
C PRO A 26 -8.60 -13.34 7.71
N GLU A 27 -9.15 -14.47 8.16
CA GLU A 27 -8.35 -15.54 8.73
C GLU A 27 -7.35 -16.06 7.70
N GLY A 28 -6.13 -16.37 8.12
CA GLY A 28 -5.07 -16.81 7.23
C GLY A 28 -4.28 -15.68 6.54
N ALA A 29 -4.57 -14.42 6.83
CA ALA A 29 -3.78 -13.30 6.35
C ALA A 29 -2.33 -13.38 6.84
N VAL A 30 -1.39 -13.05 5.97
CA VAL A 30 0.04 -12.97 6.31
C VAL A 30 0.32 -11.61 6.94
N ARG A 31 0.73 -11.62 8.20
CA ARG A 31 1.03 -10.41 8.96
C ARG A 31 2.53 -10.22 9.07
N VAL A 32 3.04 -9.15 8.50
CA VAL A 32 4.47 -8.88 8.42
C VAL A 32 4.75 -7.39 8.62
N ASP A 33 5.98 -7.10 8.97
CA ASP A 33 6.47 -5.73 8.96
C ASP A 33 7.18 -5.43 7.65
N GLY A 34 6.98 -4.22 7.13
CA GLY A 34 7.79 -3.69 6.05
C GLY A 34 9.24 -3.51 6.50
N GLY A 35 10.16 -3.70 5.58
CA GLY A 35 11.58 -3.51 5.83
C GLY A 35 12.03 -2.07 5.64
N LYS A 36 13.33 -1.89 5.65
CA LYS A 36 14.02 -0.63 5.42
C LYS A 36 15.24 -0.84 4.54
N LYS A 37 15.88 0.22 4.12
CA LYS A 37 17.11 0.16 3.33
C LYS A 37 18.12 -0.83 3.96
N PHE A 38 18.65 -1.72 3.14
CA PHE A 38 19.54 -2.85 3.48
C PHE A 38 18.87 -4.04 4.18
N ASN A 39 17.60 -3.96 4.52
CA ASN A 39 16.87 -5.05 5.17
C ASN A 39 15.38 -5.05 4.76
N TRP A 40 15.14 -5.18 3.45
CA TRP A 40 13.79 -5.26 2.91
C TRP A 40 13.15 -6.61 3.19
N ASN A 41 11.83 -6.63 3.34
CA ASN A 41 11.06 -7.87 3.43
C ASN A 41 10.93 -8.50 2.05
N LYS A 42 11.62 -9.61 1.83
CA LYS A 42 11.68 -10.28 0.51
C LYS A 42 10.33 -10.83 0.07
N GLU A 43 9.49 -11.27 0.99
CA GLU A 43 8.15 -11.77 0.67
C GLU A 43 7.27 -10.66 0.12
N LEU A 44 7.38 -9.45 0.63
CA LEU A 44 6.65 -8.28 0.12
C LEU A 44 7.16 -7.79 -1.24
N ASN A 45 8.37 -8.16 -1.63
CA ASN A 45 8.90 -7.90 -2.97
C ASN A 45 8.43 -8.94 -4.00
N ASN A 46 8.05 -10.13 -3.55
CA ASN A 46 7.55 -11.22 -4.37
C ASN A 46 6.34 -11.86 -3.69
N PRO A 47 5.21 -11.13 -3.61
CA PRO A 47 4.05 -11.64 -2.90
C PRO A 47 3.48 -12.89 -3.56
N LYS A 48 3.01 -13.81 -2.73
CA LYS A 48 2.37 -15.05 -3.19
C LYS A 48 1.02 -14.74 -3.84
N PRO A 49 0.61 -15.57 -4.82
CA PRO A 49 -0.75 -15.49 -5.37
C PRO A 49 -1.82 -15.76 -4.32
N ASN A 50 -3.03 -15.25 -4.58
CA ASN A 50 -4.24 -15.53 -3.81
C ASN A 50 -4.06 -15.36 -2.29
N SER A 51 -3.38 -14.28 -1.90
CA SER A 51 -3.00 -14.02 -0.52
C SER A 51 -3.46 -12.64 -0.06
N THR A 52 -3.63 -12.50 1.25
CA THR A 52 -3.84 -11.21 1.90
C THR A 52 -2.68 -10.94 2.83
N TYR A 53 -2.04 -9.79 2.65
CA TYR A 53 -0.92 -9.33 3.47
C TYR A 53 -1.35 -8.15 4.31
N VAL A 54 -1.01 -8.19 5.59
CA VAL A 54 -1.15 -7.05 6.50
C VAL A 54 0.24 -6.57 6.86
N VAL A 55 0.55 -5.35 6.45
CA VAL A 55 1.89 -4.76 6.61
C VAL A 55 1.83 -3.66 7.66
N ASP A 56 2.67 -3.76 8.68
CA ASP A 56 2.80 -2.80 9.80
C ASP A 56 1.48 -2.55 10.54
N ASN A 57 0.56 -3.51 10.55
CA ASN A 57 -0.80 -3.36 11.10
C ASN A 57 -1.57 -2.15 10.53
N ARG A 58 -1.18 -1.64 9.37
CA ARG A 58 -1.68 -0.39 8.83
C ARG A 58 -2.11 -0.48 7.37
N PHE A 59 -1.50 -1.36 6.59
CA PHE A 59 -1.76 -1.53 5.17
C PHE A 59 -2.15 -2.96 4.86
N VAL A 60 -3.17 -3.14 4.03
CA VAL A 60 -3.62 -4.45 3.57
C VAL A 60 -3.49 -4.53 2.06
N TYR A 61 -2.94 -5.63 1.57
CA TYR A 61 -2.81 -5.90 0.14
C TYR A 61 -3.39 -7.27 -0.17
N VAL A 62 -4.27 -7.32 -1.16
CA VAL A 62 -4.87 -8.56 -1.65
C VAL A 62 -4.29 -8.89 -3.02
N THR A 63 -3.81 -10.11 -3.21
CA THR A 63 -3.24 -10.55 -4.49
C THR A 63 -4.16 -11.54 -5.18
N ASP A 64 -4.12 -11.54 -6.52
CA ASP A 64 -4.84 -12.48 -7.37
C ASP A 64 -4.00 -13.74 -7.69
N GLU A 65 -4.51 -14.58 -8.60
CA GLU A 65 -3.84 -15.81 -9.06
C GLU A 65 -2.48 -15.56 -9.73
N HIS A 66 -2.21 -14.34 -10.17
CA HIS A 66 -0.92 -13.95 -10.77
C HIS A 66 0.00 -13.22 -9.78
N GLY A 67 -0.38 -13.11 -8.52
CA GLY A 67 0.37 -12.37 -7.51
C GLY A 67 0.30 -10.85 -7.65
N ARG A 68 -0.61 -10.33 -8.48
CA ARG A 68 -0.83 -8.88 -8.65
C ARG A 68 -1.70 -8.34 -7.53
N VAL A 69 -1.41 -7.14 -7.08
CA VAL A 69 -2.29 -6.45 -6.13
C VAL A 69 -3.56 -6.01 -6.83
N THR A 70 -4.69 -6.53 -6.39
CA THR A 70 -6.03 -6.18 -6.90
C THR A 70 -6.78 -5.22 -6.00
N GLU A 71 -6.38 -5.15 -4.75
CA GLU A 71 -7.00 -4.28 -3.76
C GLU A 71 -5.99 -3.95 -2.67
N ALA A 72 -5.91 -2.69 -2.31
CA ALA A 72 -5.07 -2.24 -1.21
C ALA A 72 -5.86 -1.31 -0.30
N HIS A 73 -5.71 -1.47 1.01
CA HIS A 73 -6.34 -0.63 2.04
C HIS A 73 -5.25 -0.06 2.94
N GLY A 74 -5.43 1.16 3.39
CA GLY A 74 -4.48 1.77 4.29
C GLY A 74 -5.11 2.77 5.25
N VAL A 75 -4.60 2.78 6.47
CA VAL A 75 -4.79 3.87 7.42
C VAL A 75 -3.59 4.78 7.26
N LEU A 76 -3.82 5.98 6.74
CA LEU A 76 -2.75 6.90 6.38
C LEU A 76 -2.21 7.62 7.61
N THR A 77 -0.92 7.88 7.62
CA THR A 77 -0.22 8.51 8.74
C THR A 77 0.78 9.55 8.27
N ASP A 78 1.08 10.51 9.14
CA ASP A 78 2.15 11.50 8.93
C ASP A 78 3.55 10.93 9.24
N GLU A 79 3.65 9.72 9.74
CA GLU A 79 4.93 9.05 9.92
C GLU A 79 5.56 8.73 8.56
N PRO A 80 6.87 8.98 8.37
CA PRO A 80 7.50 8.73 7.08
C PRO A 80 7.51 7.24 6.75
N GLY A 81 7.10 6.92 5.53
CA GLY A 81 7.19 5.59 4.95
C GLY A 81 8.58 5.28 4.40
N ARG A 82 8.65 4.30 3.52
CA ARG A 82 9.90 3.78 2.95
C ARG A 82 9.90 3.87 1.43
N ARG A 83 11.08 3.80 0.84
CA ARG A 83 11.27 3.82 -0.61
C ARG A 83 12.43 2.93 -1.00
N SER A 84 12.22 2.06 -1.99
CA SER A 84 13.26 1.25 -2.63
C SER A 84 13.37 1.62 -4.11
N GLY A 85 14.42 2.31 -4.48
CA GLY A 85 14.67 2.66 -5.89
C GLY A 85 14.82 1.43 -6.79
N TYR A 86 15.37 0.35 -6.28
CA TYR A 86 15.48 -0.91 -7.00
C TYR A 86 14.10 -1.49 -7.33
N GLN A 87 13.20 -1.58 -6.36
CA GLN A 87 11.85 -2.08 -6.57
C GLN A 87 11.02 -1.15 -7.46
N GLN A 88 11.22 0.15 -7.36
CA GLN A 88 10.55 1.12 -8.25
C GLN A 88 10.92 0.89 -9.72
N ARG A 89 12.18 0.55 -10.00
CA ARG A 89 12.61 0.22 -11.38
C ARG A 89 12.06 -1.12 -11.86
N LYS A 90 11.72 -2.03 -10.97
CA LYS A 90 11.22 -3.37 -11.29
C LYS A 90 9.69 -3.44 -11.41
N ALA A 91 8.95 -2.44 -10.94
CA ALA A 91 7.51 -2.45 -10.98
C ALA A 91 6.98 -2.70 -12.40
N GLY A 92 6.00 -3.60 -12.51
CA GLY A 92 5.40 -4.01 -13.78
C GLY A 92 6.17 -5.09 -14.54
N GLY A 93 7.40 -5.43 -14.13
CA GLY A 93 8.21 -6.45 -14.78
C GLY A 93 8.32 -6.23 -16.28
N ASP A 94 8.07 -7.28 -17.06
CA ASP A 94 8.14 -7.24 -18.53
C ASP A 94 7.00 -6.45 -19.18
N ASP A 95 5.93 -6.15 -18.45
CA ASP A 95 4.77 -5.39 -18.95
C ASP A 95 4.94 -3.87 -18.79
N ARG A 96 6.02 -3.46 -18.16
CA ARG A 96 6.37 -2.05 -18.01
C ARG A 96 6.60 -1.39 -19.38
N LEU A 97 5.97 -0.23 -19.58
CA LEU A 97 6.16 0.55 -20.80
C LEU A 97 7.36 1.50 -20.68
N PRO A 98 7.97 1.89 -21.83
CA PRO A 98 8.98 2.94 -21.82
C PRO A 98 8.44 4.23 -21.19
N GLY A 99 9.23 4.83 -20.29
CA GLY A 99 8.83 6.01 -19.56
C GLY A 99 8.02 5.77 -18.29
N ASP A 100 7.57 4.54 -18.05
CA ASP A 100 6.89 4.20 -16.79
C ASP A 100 7.79 4.40 -15.58
N GLN A 101 7.15 4.75 -14.49
CA GLN A 101 7.75 4.91 -13.18
C GLN A 101 7.20 3.87 -12.21
N GLY A 102 7.97 3.51 -11.21
CA GLY A 102 7.48 2.75 -10.07
C GLY A 102 6.73 3.69 -9.12
N GLY A 103 5.43 3.73 -9.23
CA GLY A 103 4.57 4.55 -8.39
C GLY A 103 4.11 3.80 -7.15
N HIS A 104 4.16 4.48 -5.99
CA HIS A 104 3.64 3.91 -4.74
C HIS A 104 2.11 3.93 -4.75
N ILE A 105 1.50 2.81 -4.31
CA ILE A 105 0.07 2.76 -4.01
C ILE A 105 -0.21 3.69 -2.83
N PHE A 106 0.54 3.51 -1.73
CA PHE A 106 0.57 4.44 -0.61
C PHE A 106 1.98 5.03 -0.51
N GLY A 107 2.08 6.33 -0.74
CA GLY A 107 3.35 7.01 -0.81
C GLY A 107 4.12 7.07 0.51
N LYS A 108 5.40 7.38 0.41
CA LYS A 108 6.25 7.60 1.58
C LYS A 108 5.71 8.70 2.50
N GLY A 109 5.08 9.73 1.94
CA GLY A 109 4.54 10.85 2.70
C GLY A 109 3.29 10.52 3.53
N VAL A 110 2.70 9.36 3.34
CA VAL A 110 1.54 8.87 4.11
C VAL A 110 1.83 7.55 4.84
N GLY A 111 3.09 7.18 4.96
CA GLY A 111 3.55 6.04 5.75
C GLY A 111 3.73 4.74 4.97
N GLY A 112 3.60 4.74 3.66
CA GLY A 112 3.62 3.53 2.83
C GLY A 112 4.94 2.77 2.84
N PRO A 113 4.88 1.43 2.71
CA PRO A 113 6.08 0.58 2.64
C PRO A 113 6.86 0.76 1.33
N GLY A 114 8.13 0.38 1.34
CA GLY A 114 9.02 0.52 0.19
C GLY A 114 9.11 -0.70 -0.73
N GLU A 115 8.55 -1.82 -0.34
CA GLU A 115 8.62 -3.08 -1.07
C GLU A 115 7.69 -3.10 -2.30
N GLY A 116 7.95 -4.06 -3.18
CA GLY A 116 7.28 -4.21 -4.47
C GLY A 116 5.75 -4.35 -4.39
N ILE A 117 5.22 -4.92 -3.32
CA ILE A 117 3.77 -5.05 -3.11
C ILE A 117 3.04 -3.69 -3.12
N ASN A 118 3.74 -2.63 -2.75
CA ASN A 118 3.21 -1.26 -2.71
C ASN A 118 3.53 -0.45 -3.97
N LEU A 119 3.98 -1.10 -5.04
CA LEU A 119 4.43 -0.42 -6.25
C LEU A 119 3.70 -0.91 -7.48
N LEU A 120 3.35 0.03 -8.36
CA LEU A 120 2.74 -0.23 -9.66
C LEU A 120 3.57 0.45 -10.74
N ALA A 121 3.64 -0.16 -11.94
CA ALA A 121 4.14 0.53 -13.11
C ALA A 121 3.12 1.61 -13.51
N MET A 122 3.51 2.85 -13.43
CA MET A 122 2.65 3.99 -13.72
C MET A 122 3.27 4.89 -14.79
N SER A 123 2.41 5.42 -15.66
CA SER A 123 2.83 6.52 -16.53
C SER A 123 3.30 7.71 -15.70
N LYS A 124 4.10 8.57 -16.29
CA LYS A 124 4.54 9.79 -15.64
C LYS A 124 3.36 10.66 -15.20
N GLN A 125 2.32 10.77 -16.04
CA GLN A 125 1.11 11.53 -15.74
C GLN A 125 0.39 10.95 -14.51
N ALA A 126 0.16 9.64 -14.47
CA ALA A 126 -0.49 8.98 -13.35
C ALA A 126 0.29 9.17 -12.04
N ASN A 127 1.61 8.97 -12.08
CA ASN A 127 2.45 9.01 -10.88
C ASN A 127 2.74 10.44 -10.39
N GLN A 128 3.20 11.30 -11.29
CA GLN A 128 3.68 12.64 -10.89
C GLN A 128 2.60 13.71 -10.86
N SER A 129 1.44 13.46 -11.45
CA SER A 129 0.32 14.40 -11.45
C SER A 129 -0.85 13.90 -10.62
N ASP A 130 -1.50 12.85 -11.04
CA ASP A 130 -2.77 12.41 -10.45
C ASP A 130 -2.58 11.83 -9.02
N TYR A 131 -1.67 10.88 -8.87
CA TYR A 131 -1.37 10.33 -7.54
C TYR A 131 -0.68 11.34 -6.63
N ALA A 132 0.25 12.13 -7.18
CA ALA A 132 0.95 13.14 -6.40
C ALA A 132 -0.01 14.20 -5.84
N ARG A 133 -0.99 14.62 -6.62
CA ARG A 133 -2.03 15.56 -6.18
C ARG A 133 -2.84 14.98 -5.01
N LEU A 134 -3.26 13.74 -5.13
CA LEU A 134 -4.02 13.05 -4.10
C LEU A 134 -3.21 12.86 -2.81
N GLU A 135 -1.97 12.41 -2.94
CA GLU A 135 -1.05 12.27 -1.79
C GLU A 135 -0.79 13.61 -1.10
N ASN A 136 -0.61 14.69 -1.87
CA ASN A 136 -0.43 16.02 -1.31
C ASN A 136 -1.66 16.50 -0.53
N GLN A 137 -2.86 16.19 -1.01
CA GLN A 137 -4.10 16.47 -0.31
C GLN A 137 -4.15 15.73 1.04
N TRP A 138 -3.84 14.44 1.05
CA TRP A 138 -3.80 13.64 2.28
C TRP A 138 -2.75 14.14 3.27
N ARG A 139 -1.54 14.44 2.78
CA ARG A 139 -0.46 14.98 3.62
C ARG A 139 -0.83 16.30 4.27
N THR A 140 -1.49 17.18 3.55
CA THR A 140 -1.98 18.47 4.09
C THR A 140 -3.00 18.25 5.20
N LEU A 141 -3.93 17.30 5.03
CA LEU A 141 -4.92 16.96 6.05
C LEU A 141 -4.26 16.35 7.30
N LEU A 142 -3.28 15.46 7.11
CA LEU A 142 -2.58 14.78 8.22
C LEU A 142 -1.74 15.71 9.09
N LYS A 143 -1.38 16.90 8.58
CA LYS A 143 -0.66 17.92 9.35
C LYS A 143 -1.53 18.75 10.27
N LYS A 144 -2.84 18.65 10.16
CA LYS A 144 -3.76 19.33 11.05
C LYS A 144 -3.66 18.77 12.47
N LYS A 145 -4.03 19.60 13.46
CA LYS A 145 -3.99 19.21 14.88
C LYS A 145 -5.36 19.44 15.52
N PRO A 146 -6.08 18.38 15.89
CA PRO A 146 -5.75 16.98 15.67
C PRO A 146 -5.86 16.59 14.19
N PRO A 147 -5.09 15.61 13.71
CA PRO A 147 -5.24 15.14 12.34
C PRO A 147 -6.55 14.35 12.18
N PRO A 148 -7.21 14.43 11.02
CA PRO A 148 -8.34 13.56 10.74
C PRO A 148 -7.87 12.11 10.57
N GLU A 149 -8.77 11.16 10.80
CA GLU A 149 -8.56 9.78 10.41
C GLU A 149 -8.78 9.65 8.91
N LEU A 150 -7.74 9.23 8.18
CA LEU A 150 -7.80 8.99 6.75
C LEU A 150 -7.63 7.50 6.48
N GLU A 151 -8.60 6.91 5.79
CA GLU A 151 -8.51 5.56 5.23
C GLU A 151 -8.63 5.65 3.72
N ALA A 152 -7.77 4.94 3.01
CA ALA A 152 -7.80 4.88 1.56
C ALA A 152 -7.87 3.45 1.06
N LYS A 153 -8.56 3.27 -0.06
CA LYS A 153 -8.68 2.02 -0.80
C LYS A 153 -8.29 2.28 -2.25
N VAL A 154 -7.37 1.48 -2.75
CA VAL A 154 -6.90 1.55 -4.13
C VAL A 154 -7.16 0.23 -4.82
N ILE A 155 -7.83 0.27 -5.96
CA ILE A 155 -8.13 -0.90 -6.78
C ILE A 155 -7.46 -0.71 -8.14
N PRO A 156 -6.29 -1.33 -8.38
CA PRO A 156 -5.70 -1.40 -9.70
C PRO A 156 -6.55 -2.31 -10.60
N VAL A 157 -6.72 -1.91 -11.86
CA VAL A 157 -7.50 -2.67 -12.86
C VAL A 157 -6.56 -3.09 -13.98
N TYR A 158 -6.48 -4.40 -14.21
CA TYR A 158 -5.58 -4.99 -15.20
C TYR A 158 -6.35 -5.55 -16.40
N SER A 159 -5.68 -5.62 -17.55
CA SER A 159 -6.16 -6.39 -18.71
C SER A 159 -5.38 -7.69 -18.83
N GLY A 160 -6.10 -8.81 -18.98
CA GLY A 160 -5.48 -10.13 -19.09
C GLY A 160 -4.57 -10.45 -17.91
N ASP A 161 -3.38 -10.93 -18.21
CA ASP A 161 -2.37 -11.29 -17.21
C ASP A 161 -1.27 -10.23 -17.02
N SER A 162 -1.48 -9.03 -17.60
CA SER A 162 -0.52 -7.93 -17.49
C SER A 162 -0.28 -7.52 -16.03
N LYS A 163 0.96 -7.29 -15.69
CA LYS A 163 1.36 -6.74 -14.37
C LYS A 163 1.31 -5.22 -14.31
N ARG A 164 1.02 -4.58 -15.43
CA ARG A 164 0.82 -3.13 -15.52
C ARG A 164 -0.67 -2.83 -15.51
N PRO A 165 -1.19 -2.09 -14.51
CA PRO A 165 -2.61 -1.74 -14.52
C PRO A 165 -2.93 -0.73 -15.62
N ASP A 166 -4.15 -0.81 -16.15
CA ASP A 166 -4.67 0.16 -17.13
C ASP A 166 -5.15 1.44 -16.45
N LYS A 167 -5.63 1.29 -15.24
CA LYS A 167 -6.16 2.38 -14.41
C LYS A 167 -6.21 1.94 -12.96
N SER A 168 -6.47 2.88 -12.07
CA SER A 168 -6.76 2.60 -10.67
C SER A 168 -7.98 3.40 -10.21
N MET A 169 -8.79 2.79 -9.37
CA MET A 169 -9.85 3.46 -8.66
C MET A 169 -9.37 3.75 -7.24
N VAL A 170 -9.61 4.96 -6.77
CA VAL A 170 -9.25 5.40 -5.41
C VAL A 170 -10.50 5.87 -4.68
N GLU A 171 -10.76 5.26 -3.55
CA GLU A 171 -11.79 5.66 -2.59
C GLU A 171 -11.13 6.00 -1.27
N TRP A 172 -11.64 7.00 -0.57
CA TRP A 172 -11.11 7.33 0.74
C TRP A 172 -12.14 7.99 1.64
N THR A 173 -11.92 7.89 2.92
CA THR A 173 -12.76 8.48 3.96
C THR A 173 -11.94 9.39 4.85
N LYS A 174 -12.60 10.44 5.32
CA LYS A 174 -12.06 11.38 6.30
C LYS A 174 -12.98 11.36 7.51
N ASN A 175 -12.46 10.91 8.64
CA ASN A 175 -13.26 10.69 9.86
C ASN A 175 -14.52 9.85 9.59
N GLY A 176 -14.40 8.80 8.77
CA GLY A 176 -15.50 7.94 8.37
C GLY A 176 -16.40 8.50 7.27
N GLU A 177 -16.21 9.73 6.85
CA GLU A 177 -17.00 10.37 5.80
C GLU A 177 -16.39 10.10 4.42
N THR A 178 -17.20 9.51 3.53
CA THR A 178 -16.77 9.16 2.17
C THR A 178 -16.49 10.42 1.35
N GLN A 179 -15.30 10.45 0.74
CA GLN A 179 -14.88 11.50 -0.18
C GLN A 179 -15.20 11.11 -1.63
N PRO A 180 -15.18 12.05 -2.59
CA PRO A 180 -15.40 11.72 -3.99
C PRO A 180 -14.42 10.66 -4.48
N ARG A 181 -14.96 9.63 -5.17
CA ARG A 181 -14.17 8.58 -5.81
C ARG A 181 -13.38 9.15 -6.99
N GLU A 182 -12.15 8.71 -7.16
CA GLU A 182 -11.31 9.10 -8.28
C GLU A 182 -10.91 7.89 -9.12
N PHE A 183 -10.84 8.10 -10.43
CA PHE A 183 -10.28 7.15 -11.39
C PHE A 183 -9.01 7.76 -11.97
N ILE A 184 -7.93 7.01 -11.89
CA ILE A 184 -6.64 7.44 -12.39
C ILE A 184 -6.28 6.57 -13.57
N ALA A 185 -6.34 7.14 -14.77
CA ALA A 185 -5.91 6.47 -15.99
C ALA A 185 -4.38 6.30 -15.99
N ASN A 186 -3.92 5.16 -16.48
CA ASN A 186 -2.50 4.84 -16.57
C ASN A 186 -2.02 4.84 -18.03
N GLU A 187 -2.18 5.97 -18.68
CA GLU A 187 -1.87 6.20 -20.08
C GLU A 187 -0.49 6.85 -20.30
#